data_6444ccb620fa837f30ad8f6eccde2e25
#
_entry.id   6444ccb620fa837f30ad8f6eccde2e25
#
_cell.length_a   1.000
_cell.length_b   1.000
_cell.length_c   1.000
_cell.angle_alpha   90.00
_cell.angle_beta   90.00
_cell.angle_gamma   90.00
#
_symmetry.space_group_name_H-M   'P 1'
#
loop_
_entity.id
_entity.type
_entity.pdbx_description
1 polymer ?
#
loop_
_entity_poly.entity_id
_entity_poly.type
_entity_poly.pdbx_seq_one_letter_code
_entity_poly.pdbx_strand_id
1 'polypeptide(L)'
;MSVGAHRTAPSAAADSGRWFRRYRATGSVHRRLLVLPHAGGSASFFHAWGTAFDPGTEVLVARYPGRHDRLTDPCVDSMKELADQVTEALLPLLDVPVTLFGHSMGASLAHEVALRLRDRHGVRPAALHVSSRRPPHRLNPKRVHTEGDEALLEEVRRLGGTDEALLTDPDLREIFLPAIRADFTIVGTYGPRRAAPVDCPVYAYVGDQDPDVPVAEMSAWSDVARGAFRLDVLPGGHFYLVDRHDVLVGTVSDRLLADG
;
A
#
# COMPACT_ATOMS: atom_id res chain seq x y z
N MET A 1 -29.76 -19.04 -32.95
CA MET A 1 -29.14 -19.79 -31.84
C MET A 1 -27.90 -19.03 -31.41
N SER A 2 -28.03 -18.28 -30.33
CA SER A 2 -26.91 -17.45 -29.80
C SER A 2 -26.14 -18.28 -28.79
N VAL A 3 -24.88 -18.60 -29.09
CA VAL A 3 -23.99 -19.31 -28.17
C VAL A 3 -23.44 -18.28 -27.20
N GLY A 4 -23.99 -18.25 -25.99
CA GLY A 4 -23.47 -17.43 -24.90
C GLY A 4 -22.07 -17.94 -24.49
N ALA A 5 -21.06 -17.14 -24.74
CA ALA A 5 -19.71 -17.39 -24.22
C ALA A 5 -19.72 -17.25 -22.70
N HIS A 6 -19.73 -18.36 -21.99
CA HIS A 6 -19.44 -18.39 -20.56
C HIS A 6 -17.97 -17.97 -20.37
N ARG A 7 -17.74 -16.72 -19.96
CA ARG A 7 -16.45 -16.31 -19.40
C ARG A 7 -16.30 -17.07 -18.08
N THR A 8 -15.48 -18.11 -18.06
CA THR A 8 -15.02 -18.76 -16.83
C THR A 8 -14.32 -17.72 -15.96
N ALA A 9 -14.74 -17.57 -14.71
CA ALA A 9 -14.04 -16.75 -13.74
C ALA A 9 -12.57 -17.24 -13.64
N PRO A 10 -11.57 -16.34 -13.60
CA PRO A 10 -10.17 -16.74 -13.43
C PRO A 10 -10.04 -17.53 -12.12
N SER A 11 -9.16 -18.54 -12.11
CA SER A 11 -8.86 -19.27 -10.88
C SER A 11 -8.24 -18.32 -9.85
N ALA A 12 -8.52 -18.52 -8.56
CA ALA A 12 -8.00 -17.67 -7.48
C ALA A 12 -6.45 -17.49 -7.53
N ALA A 13 -5.73 -18.53 -7.98
CA ALA A 13 -4.27 -18.47 -8.17
C ALA A 13 -3.86 -17.57 -9.35
N ALA A 14 -4.66 -17.53 -10.44
CA ALA A 14 -4.43 -16.64 -11.58
C ALA A 14 -4.69 -15.17 -11.19
N ASP A 15 -5.66 -14.93 -10.31
CA ASP A 15 -5.97 -13.59 -9.81
C ASP A 15 -4.88 -13.05 -8.88
N SER A 16 -4.34 -13.87 -7.97
CA SER A 16 -3.18 -13.50 -7.13
C SER A 16 -1.96 -13.10 -7.97
N GLY A 17 -1.67 -13.83 -9.06
CA GLY A 17 -0.59 -13.49 -10.00
C GLY A 17 -0.80 -12.17 -10.73
N ARG A 18 -2.05 -11.75 -10.94
CA ARG A 18 -2.40 -10.45 -11.52
C ARG A 18 -2.27 -9.30 -10.51
N TRP A 19 -2.63 -9.54 -9.25
CA TRP A 19 -2.63 -8.53 -8.19
C TRP A 19 -1.28 -8.29 -7.54
N PHE A 20 -0.37 -9.29 -7.53
CA PHE A 20 0.90 -9.16 -6.84
C PHE A 20 2.09 -9.44 -7.74
N ARG A 21 3.05 -8.54 -7.76
CA ARG A 21 4.40 -8.86 -8.18
C ARG A 21 5.08 -9.62 -7.06
N ARG A 22 5.50 -10.85 -7.37
CA ARG A 22 6.07 -11.75 -6.38
C ARG A 22 7.58 -11.78 -6.53
N TYR A 23 8.27 -11.47 -5.46
CA TYR A 23 9.70 -11.68 -5.32
C TYR A 23 9.87 -12.89 -4.40
N ARG A 24 10.12 -14.02 -5.04
CA ARG A 24 10.15 -15.32 -4.36
C ARG A 24 11.32 -15.41 -3.42
N ALA A 25 11.11 -16.02 -2.25
CA ALA A 25 12.15 -16.50 -1.38
C ALA A 25 13.08 -17.47 -2.14
N THR A 26 14.35 -17.45 -1.81
CA THR A 26 15.34 -18.38 -2.41
C THR A 26 15.32 -19.77 -1.76
N GLY A 27 14.53 -19.94 -0.68
CA GLY A 27 14.30 -21.18 0.05
C GLY A 27 12.80 -21.47 0.23
N SER A 28 12.48 -22.27 1.25
CA SER A 28 11.09 -22.48 1.67
C SER A 28 10.50 -21.18 2.18
N VAL A 29 9.28 -20.84 1.75
CA VAL A 29 8.57 -19.66 2.23
C VAL A 29 8.06 -19.93 3.64
N HIS A 30 8.50 -19.12 4.60
CA HIS A 30 8.08 -19.18 6.00
C HIS A 30 7.17 -18.02 6.39
N ARG A 31 7.26 -16.90 5.67
CA ARG A 31 6.43 -15.70 5.86
C ARG A 31 6.29 -14.90 4.58
N ARG A 32 5.29 -14.02 4.54
CA ARG A 32 5.10 -13.06 3.44
C ARG A 32 5.04 -11.63 3.94
N LEU A 33 5.62 -10.74 3.17
CA LEU A 33 5.47 -9.29 3.32
C LEU A 33 4.66 -8.77 2.13
N LEU A 34 3.42 -8.31 2.38
CA LEU A 34 2.64 -7.59 1.39
C LEU A 34 2.93 -6.10 1.48
N VAL A 35 3.46 -5.53 0.42
CA VAL A 35 3.75 -4.10 0.26
C VAL A 35 2.66 -3.45 -0.59
N LEU A 36 2.06 -2.39 -0.04
CA LEU A 36 0.97 -1.62 -0.65
C LEU A 36 1.47 -0.22 -1.01
N PRO A 37 1.61 0.11 -2.30
CA PRO A 37 2.16 1.39 -2.76
C PRO A 37 1.32 2.61 -2.39
N HIS A 38 1.96 3.77 -2.44
CA HIS A 38 1.36 5.10 -2.35
C HIS A 38 0.53 5.45 -3.60
N ALA A 39 -0.21 6.56 -3.54
CA ALA A 39 -0.96 7.09 -4.69
C ALA A 39 -0.01 7.43 -5.85
N GLY A 40 -0.33 7.00 -7.06
CA GLY A 40 0.54 7.08 -8.23
C GLY A 40 1.70 6.08 -8.25
N GLY A 41 1.94 5.37 -7.14
CA GLY A 41 3.01 4.40 -7.01
C GLY A 41 2.73 3.08 -7.74
N SER A 42 3.79 2.29 -7.88
CA SER A 42 3.75 1.00 -8.58
C SER A 42 4.63 -0.05 -7.90
N ALA A 43 4.48 -1.30 -8.34
CA ALA A 43 5.35 -2.37 -7.87
C ALA A 43 6.83 -2.15 -8.22
N SER A 44 7.14 -1.37 -9.25
CA SER A 44 8.52 -1.06 -9.65
C SER A 44 9.21 -0.16 -8.64
N PHE A 45 8.49 0.74 -7.97
CA PHE A 45 9.05 1.59 -6.90
C PHE A 45 9.64 0.76 -5.75
N PHE A 46 9.04 -0.37 -5.43
CA PHE A 46 9.49 -1.28 -4.38
C PHE A 46 10.36 -2.44 -4.89
N HIS A 47 10.96 -2.31 -6.09
CA HIS A 47 11.77 -3.38 -6.67
C HIS A 47 12.92 -3.83 -5.74
N ALA A 48 13.63 -2.87 -5.14
CA ALA A 48 14.74 -3.15 -4.23
C ALA A 48 14.30 -3.92 -2.97
N TRP A 49 13.05 -3.80 -2.54
CA TRP A 49 12.51 -4.56 -1.41
C TRP A 49 12.43 -6.06 -1.69
N GLY A 50 12.27 -6.43 -2.97
CA GLY A 50 12.10 -7.83 -3.37
C GLY A 50 13.25 -8.76 -3.01
N THR A 51 14.45 -8.22 -2.80
CA THR A 51 15.66 -8.99 -2.49
C THR A 51 16.32 -8.57 -1.17
N ALA A 52 15.66 -7.73 -0.39
CA ALA A 52 16.24 -7.09 0.77
C ALA A 52 15.95 -7.81 2.11
N PHE A 53 15.16 -8.90 2.07
CA PHE A 53 14.76 -9.67 3.25
C PHE A 53 15.43 -11.06 3.27
N ASP A 54 15.30 -11.75 4.40
CA ASP A 54 15.86 -13.11 4.57
C ASP A 54 15.30 -14.10 3.53
N PRO A 55 16.04 -15.21 3.27
CA PRO A 55 15.67 -16.19 2.24
C PRO A 55 14.30 -16.86 2.43
N GLY A 56 13.74 -16.84 3.65
CA GLY A 56 12.44 -17.42 3.97
C GLY A 56 11.27 -16.43 3.80
N THR A 57 11.56 -15.17 3.46
CA THR A 57 10.56 -14.13 3.26
C THR A 57 10.22 -13.97 1.78
N GLU A 58 8.94 -14.20 1.40
CA GLU A 58 8.43 -13.85 0.08
C GLU A 58 7.83 -12.44 0.13
N VAL A 59 8.33 -11.54 -0.73
CA VAL A 59 7.79 -10.18 -0.85
C VAL A 59 6.76 -10.13 -1.96
N LEU A 60 5.58 -9.64 -1.63
CA LEU A 60 4.46 -9.39 -2.54
C LEU A 60 4.28 -7.88 -2.66
N VAL A 61 4.34 -7.32 -3.86
CA VAL A 61 4.05 -5.90 -4.06
C VAL A 61 2.76 -5.76 -4.87
N ALA A 62 1.79 -5.02 -4.33
CA ALA A 62 0.51 -4.85 -4.99
C ALA A 62 0.65 -4.11 -6.33
N ARG A 63 -0.07 -4.59 -7.35
CA ARG A 63 -0.17 -4.02 -8.69
C ARG A 63 -1.57 -3.49 -8.90
N TYR A 64 -1.75 -2.21 -8.67
CA TYR A 64 -3.05 -1.57 -8.88
C TYR A 64 -3.39 -1.48 -10.38
N PRO A 65 -4.69 -1.55 -10.76
CA PRO A 65 -5.10 -1.41 -12.15
C PRO A 65 -4.83 -0.03 -12.72
N GLY A 66 -4.84 0.09 -14.04
CA GLY A 66 -4.63 1.35 -14.76
C GLY A 66 -3.16 1.75 -14.94
N ARG A 67 -2.18 0.84 -14.65
CA ARG A 67 -0.74 1.17 -14.78
C ARG A 67 0.11 -0.05 -15.15
N HIS A 68 1.27 0.20 -15.79
CA HIS A 68 2.24 -0.82 -16.21
C HIS A 68 1.59 -1.98 -16.98
N ASP A 69 1.77 -3.21 -16.52
CA ASP A 69 1.21 -4.43 -17.10
C ASP A 69 -0.31 -4.58 -16.92
N ARG A 70 -0.95 -3.63 -16.20
CA ARG A 70 -2.39 -3.52 -16.02
C ARG A 70 -2.96 -2.21 -16.60
N LEU A 71 -2.26 -1.59 -17.55
CA LEU A 71 -2.61 -0.27 -18.11
C LEU A 71 -4.03 -0.26 -18.71
N THR A 72 -4.45 -1.36 -19.33
CA THR A 72 -5.78 -1.49 -19.95
C THR A 72 -6.90 -1.85 -18.97
N ASP A 73 -6.56 -2.15 -17.71
CA ASP A 73 -7.56 -2.41 -16.69
C ASP A 73 -8.22 -1.12 -16.24
N PRO A 74 -9.54 -1.09 -16.02
CA PRO A 74 -10.20 0.07 -15.42
C PRO A 74 -9.56 0.43 -14.08
N CYS A 75 -9.24 1.71 -13.88
CA CYS A 75 -8.76 2.21 -12.61
C CYS A 75 -9.82 2.01 -11.51
N VAL A 76 -9.38 1.72 -10.29
CA VAL A 76 -10.23 1.71 -9.11
C VAL A 76 -10.04 3.03 -8.37
N ASP A 77 -11.12 3.74 -8.09
CA ASP A 77 -11.14 5.05 -7.44
C ASP A 77 -11.83 5.04 -6.05
N SER A 78 -12.10 3.85 -5.53
CA SER A 78 -12.72 3.61 -4.23
C SER A 78 -11.83 2.78 -3.32
N MET A 79 -11.52 3.30 -2.11
CA MET A 79 -10.78 2.55 -1.09
C MET A 79 -11.47 1.23 -0.73
N LYS A 80 -12.80 1.26 -0.64
CA LYS A 80 -13.59 0.06 -0.33
C LYS A 80 -13.36 -1.03 -1.36
N GLU A 81 -13.50 -0.68 -2.64
CA GLU A 81 -13.36 -1.61 -3.75
C GLU A 81 -11.93 -2.13 -3.87
N LEU A 82 -10.93 -1.23 -3.79
CA LEU A 82 -9.52 -1.61 -3.86
C LEU A 82 -9.15 -2.57 -2.73
N ALA A 83 -9.60 -2.30 -1.51
CA ALA A 83 -9.34 -3.17 -0.37
C ALA A 83 -10.08 -4.52 -0.48
N ASP A 84 -11.30 -4.55 -1.02
CA ASP A 84 -12.03 -5.79 -1.28
C ASP A 84 -11.25 -6.66 -2.29
N GLN A 85 -10.84 -6.10 -3.42
CA GLN A 85 -10.11 -6.82 -4.47
C GLN A 85 -8.73 -7.32 -4.01
N VAL A 86 -7.97 -6.47 -3.29
CA VAL A 86 -6.66 -6.88 -2.73
C VAL A 86 -6.82 -7.99 -1.69
N THR A 87 -7.84 -7.92 -0.84
CA THR A 87 -8.10 -8.95 0.17
C THR A 87 -8.40 -10.28 -0.49
N GLU A 88 -9.33 -10.34 -1.44
CA GLU A 88 -9.70 -11.57 -2.15
C GLU A 88 -8.49 -12.19 -2.89
N ALA A 89 -7.67 -11.35 -3.54
CA ALA A 89 -6.46 -11.83 -4.20
C ALA A 89 -5.40 -12.38 -3.25
N LEU A 90 -5.41 -11.93 -1.98
CA LEU A 90 -4.46 -12.37 -0.95
C LEU A 90 -4.85 -13.72 -0.31
N LEU A 91 -6.14 -14.09 -0.29
CA LEU A 91 -6.62 -15.29 0.40
C LEU A 91 -5.87 -16.59 0.05
N PRO A 92 -5.54 -16.87 -1.25
CA PRO A 92 -4.80 -18.08 -1.61
C PRO A 92 -3.34 -18.10 -1.12
N LEU A 93 -2.86 -16.99 -0.55
CA LEU A 93 -1.48 -16.79 -0.09
C LEU A 93 -1.37 -16.70 1.44
N LEU A 94 -2.42 -17.12 2.16
CA LEU A 94 -2.47 -17.10 3.64
C LEU A 94 -2.04 -18.44 4.27
N ASP A 95 -1.33 -19.27 3.53
CA ASP A 95 -0.77 -20.55 3.99
C ASP A 95 0.43 -20.38 4.95
N VAL A 96 1.01 -19.18 5.01
CA VAL A 96 2.04 -18.77 5.99
C VAL A 96 1.66 -17.39 6.58
N PRO A 97 2.26 -16.97 7.72
CA PRO A 97 2.03 -15.64 8.29
C PRO A 97 2.27 -14.53 7.28
N VAL A 98 1.37 -13.54 7.24
CA VAL A 98 1.45 -12.38 6.35
C VAL A 98 1.54 -11.10 7.17
N THR A 99 2.58 -10.31 6.91
CA THR A 99 2.74 -8.94 7.39
C THR A 99 2.33 -7.95 6.30
N LEU A 100 1.65 -6.90 6.69
CA LEU A 100 1.21 -5.84 5.78
C LEU A 100 2.08 -4.60 5.97
N PHE A 101 2.64 -4.07 4.89
CA PHE A 101 3.31 -2.76 4.85
C PHE A 101 2.59 -1.85 3.87
N GLY A 102 2.26 -0.64 4.29
CA GLY A 102 1.69 0.37 3.40
C GLY A 102 2.34 1.73 3.58
N HIS A 103 2.61 2.42 2.46
CA HIS A 103 3.09 3.79 2.46
C HIS A 103 2.02 4.75 1.96
N SER A 104 1.78 5.85 2.65
CA SER A 104 0.81 6.89 2.28
C SER A 104 -0.60 6.30 2.05
N MET A 105 -1.20 6.40 0.85
CA MET A 105 -2.46 5.72 0.51
C MET A 105 -2.43 4.23 0.87
N GLY A 106 -1.31 3.56 0.59
CA GLY A 106 -1.11 2.15 0.90
C GLY A 106 -1.22 1.81 2.38
N ALA A 107 -0.90 2.75 3.30
CA ALA A 107 -1.06 2.53 4.75
C ALA A 107 -2.56 2.49 5.14
N SER A 108 -3.38 3.36 4.56
CA SER A 108 -4.84 3.28 4.72
C SER A 108 -5.39 1.97 4.14
N LEU A 109 -4.88 1.55 2.98
CA LEU A 109 -5.27 0.29 2.33
C LEU A 109 -4.83 -0.92 3.16
N ALA A 110 -3.63 -0.92 3.74
CA ALA A 110 -3.15 -1.99 4.62
C ALA A 110 -4.06 -2.18 5.83
N HIS A 111 -4.47 -1.08 6.46
CA HIS A 111 -5.42 -1.11 7.57
C HIS A 111 -6.78 -1.69 7.14
N GLU A 112 -7.32 -1.26 6.00
CA GLU A 112 -8.59 -1.76 5.46
C GLU A 112 -8.53 -3.26 5.09
N VAL A 113 -7.39 -3.72 4.56
CA VAL A 113 -7.15 -5.15 4.30
C VAL A 113 -7.07 -5.93 5.61
N ALA A 114 -6.34 -5.43 6.63
CA ALA A 114 -6.26 -6.07 7.94
C ALA A 114 -7.65 -6.24 8.59
N LEU A 115 -8.52 -5.23 8.50
CA LEU A 115 -9.88 -5.31 9.00
C LEU A 115 -10.70 -6.37 8.26
N ARG A 116 -10.60 -6.46 6.92
CA ARG A 116 -11.32 -7.45 6.11
C ARG A 116 -10.87 -8.87 6.41
N LEU A 117 -9.56 -9.08 6.50
CA LEU A 117 -9.00 -10.38 6.88
C LEU A 117 -9.58 -10.84 8.22
N ARG A 118 -9.62 -9.96 9.22
CA ARG A 118 -10.20 -10.27 10.53
C ARG A 118 -11.72 -10.52 10.45
N ASP A 119 -12.45 -9.56 9.90
CA ASP A 119 -13.92 -9.51 10.05
C ASP A 119 -14.64 -10.51 9.13
N ARG A 120 -14.06 -10.83 7.97
CA ARG A 120 -14.68 -11.70 6.98
C ARG A 120 -14.08 -13.11 6.92
N HIS A 121 -12.79 -13.23 7.27
CA HIS A 121 -12.05 -14.48 7.09
C HIS A 121 -11.48 -15.03 8.40
N GLY A 122 -11.59 -14.31 9.52
CA GLY A 122 -11.05 -14.76 10.81
C GLY A 122 -9.52 -14.82 10.84
N VAL A 123 -8.85 -14.18 9.89
CA VAL A 123 -7.39 -14.18 9.75
C VAL A 123 -6.81 -12.90 10.34
N ARG A 124 -5.71 -13.03 11.10
CA ARG A 124 -4.97 -11.89 11.65
C ARG A 124 -3.63 -11.77 10.93
N PRO A 125 -3.28 -10.60 10.39
CA PRO A 125 -1.90 -10.35 9.94
C PRO A 125 -0.92 -10.53 11.12
N ALA A 126 0.31 -10.95 10.82
CA ALA A 126 1.38 -11.03 11.82
C ALA A 126 1.70 -9.64 12.39
N ALA A 127 1.75 -8.63 11.52
CA ALA A 127 1.90 -7.22 11.90
C ALA A 127 1.32 -6.29 10.84
N LEU A 128 1.05 -5.04 11.24
CA LEU A 128 0.67 -3.93 10.37
C LEU A 128 1.74 -2.83 10.44
N HIS A 129 2.42 -2.56 9.33
CA HIS A 129 3.38 -1.49 9.18
C HIS A 129 2.75 -0.34 8.38
N VAL A 130 2.73 0.86 8.95
CA VAL A 130 2.10 2.05 8.37
C VAL A 130 3.10 3.19 8.25
N SER A 131 3.27 3.72 7.06
CA SER A 131 4.28 4.72 6.74
C SER A 131 3.64 5.99 6.18
N SER A 132 3.99 7.16 6.76
CA SER A 132 3.59 8.50 6.29
C SER A 132 2.09 8.65 6.00
N ARG A 133 1.24 8.20 6.93
CA ARG A 133 -0.22 8.34 6.84
C ARG A 133 -0.85 8.46 8.21
N ARG A 134 -1.70 9.45 8.40
CA ARG A 134 -2.54 9.55 9.61
C ARG A 134 -3.45 8.33 9.76
N PRO A 135 -3.74 7.89 10.99
CA PRO A 135 -4.71 6.83 11.22
C PRO A 135 -6.13 7.26 10.80
N PRO A 136 -7.05 6.31 10.58
CA PRO A 136 -8.36 6.58 9.98
C PRO A 136 -9.18 7.68 10.66
N HIS A 137 -9.09 7.83 11.99
CA HIS A 137 -9.85 8.80 12.75
C HIS A 137 -9.22 10.21 12.78
N ARG A 138 -7.99 10.35 12.27
CA ARG A 138 -7.25 11.62 12.15
C ARG A 138 -7.08 12.07 10.71
N LEU A 139 -7.69 11.37 9.74
CA LEU A 139 -7.60 11.76 8.35
C LEU A 139 -8.22 13.15 8.11
N ASN A 140 -7.51 13.95 7.34
CA ASN A 140 -7.98 15.25 6.84
C ASN A 140 -7.69 15.30 5.33
N PRO A 141 -8.56 14.68 4.50
CA PRO A 141 -8.30 14.51 3.08
C PRO A 141 -8.39 15.83 2.33
N LYS A 142 -7.37 16.12 1.52
CA LYS A 142 -7.39 17.20 0.53
C LYS A 142 -8.14 16.72 -0.72
N ARG A 143 -8.95 17.58 -1.32
CA ARG A 143 -9.77 17.23 -2.51
C ARG A 143 -9.09 17.61 -3.82
N VAL A 144 -7.77 17.50 -3.91
CA VAL A 144 -6.97 17.88 -5.09
C VAL A 144 -7.47 17.21 -6.38
N HIS A 145 -8.01 16.00 -6.29
CA HIS A 145 -8.60 15.28 -7.42
C HIS A 145 -9.76 16.03 -8.10
N THR A 146 -10.35 17.03 -7.46
CA THR A 146 -11.44 17.86 -8.02
C THR A 146 -10.93 19.16 -8.66
N GLU A 147 -9.64 19.48 -8.56
CA GLU A 147 -9.07 20.78 -8.94
C GLU A 147 -8.44 20.82 -10.34
N GLY A 148 -8.48 19.71 -11.07
CA GLY A 148 -7.88 19.61 -12.41
C GLY A 148 -6.49 18.97 -12.41
N ASP A 149 -5.93 18.78 -13.61
CA ASP A 149 -4.70 18.00 -13.81
C ASP A 149 -3.46 18.70 -13.27
N GLU A 150 -3.35 20.00 -13.47
CA GLU A 150 -2.16 20.75 -13.02
C GLU A 150 -2.06 20.80 -11.49
N ALA A 151 -3.17 20.98 -10.78
CA ALA A 151 -3.18 20.95 -9.32
C ALA A 151 -2.80 19.56 -8.80
N LEU A 152 -3.25 18.49 -9.48
CA LEU A 152 -2.90 17.12 -9.14
C LEU A 152 -1.40 16.85 -9.34
N LEU A 153 -0.83 17.29 -10.45
CA LEU A 153 0.60 17.15 -10.75
C LEU A 153 1.46 17.97 -9.77
N GLU A 154 0.99 19.16 -9.40
CA GLU A 154 1.69 19.98 -8.40
C GLU A 154 1.72 19.32 -7.02
N GLU A 155 0.62 18.70 -6.59
CA GLU A 155 0.58 17.95 -5.34
C GLU A 155 1.52 16.73 -5.39
N VAL A 156 1.61 16.03 -6.52
CA VAL A 156 2.55 14.94 -6.74
C VAL A 156 3.99 15.43 -6.62
N ARG A 157 4.34 16.58 -7.25
CA ARG A 157 5.67 17.21 -7.11
C ARG A 157 5.97 17.58 -5.67
N ARG A 158 5.03 18.22 -5.00
CA ARG A 158 5.18 18.68 -3.61
C ARG A 158 5.47 17.53 -2.64
N LEU A 159 4.85 16.38 -2.84
CA LEU A 159 5.11 15.19 -2.04
C LEU A 159 6.48 14.56 -2.38
N GLY A 160 6.91 14.64 -3.62
CA GLY A 160 8.12 13.99 -4.12
C GLY A 160 7.90 12.52 -4.49
N GLY A 161 8.98 11.80 -4.78
CA GLY A 161 8.94 10.34 -5.05
C GLY A 161 8.50 9.94 -6.47
N THR A 162 8.21 10.90 -7.34
CA THR A 162 7.85 10.68 -8.75
C THR A 162 8.92 11.28 -9.65
N ASP A 163 9.27 10.56 -10.72
CA ASP A 163 10.20 11.05 -11.73
C ASP A 163 9.63 12.29 -12.43
N GLU A 164 10.41 13.37 -12.50
CA GLU A 164 10.02 14.63 -13.15
C GLU A 164 9.63 14.42 -14.62
N ALA A 165 10.24 13.45 -15.31
CA ALA A 165 9.89 13.12 -16.69
C ALA A 165 8.43 12.69 -16.83
N LEU A 166 7.87 11.95 -15.85
CA LEU A 166 6.46 11.55 -15.83
C LEU A 166 5.51 12.74 -15.65
N LEU A 167 6.01 13.83 -15.08
CA LEU A 167 5.23 15.02 -14.78
C LEU A 167 5.31 16.09 -15.87
N THR A 168 6.35 16.04 -16.74
CA THR A 168 6.62 17.07 -17.75
C THR A 168 6.37 16.60 -19.19
N ASP A 169 6.56 15.32 -19.49
CA ASP A 169 6.34 14.75 -20.82
C ASP A 169 4.82 14.56 -21.08
N PRO A 170 4.23 15.20 -22.11
CA PRO A 170 2.79 15.12 -22.38
C PRO A 170 2.30 13.70 -22.67
N ASP A 171 3.08 12.88 -23.39
CA ASP A 171 2.69 11.51 -23.77
C ASP A 171 2.70 10.59 -22.55
N LEU A 172 3.69 10.75 -21.67
CA LEU A 172 3.74 10.03 -20.40
C LEU A 172 2.61 10.46 -19.45
N ARG A 173 2.29 11.77 -19.40
CA ARG A 173 1.16 12.29 -18.60
C ARG A 173 -0.15 11.66 -19.03
N GLU A 174 -0.45 11.58 -20.33
CA GLU A 174 -1.68 10.97 -20.85
C GLU A 174 -1.83 9.51 -20.38
N ILE A 175 -0.73 8.77 -20.31
CA ILE A 175 -0.70 7.37 -19.87
C ILE A 175 -0.90 7.22 -18.36
N PHE A 176 -0.24 8.05 -17.54
CA PHE A 176 -0.20 7.84 -16.09
C PHE A 176 -1.25 8.63 -15.31
N LEU A 177 -1.70 9.76 -15.85
CA LEU A 177 -2.61 10.67 -15.15
C LEU A 177 -3.96 10.02 -14.76
N PRO A 178 -4.59 9.15 -15.56
CA PRO A 178 -5.82 8.47 -15.15
C PRO A 178 -5.65 7.65 -13.86
N ALA A 179 -4.54 6.93 -13.71
CA ALA A 179 -4.26 6.14 -12.53
C ALA A 179 -3.94 7.02 -11.30
N ILE A 180 -3.16 8.09 -11.50
CA ILE A 180 -2.86 9.08 -10.46
C ILE A 180 -4.17 9.72 -9.97
N ARG A 181 -5.04 10.14 -10.88
CA ARG A 181 -6.34 10.72 -10.53
C ARG A 181 -7.22 9.77 -9.74
N ALA A 182 -7.31 8.51 -10.14
CA ALA A 182 -8.07 7.50 -9.42
C ALA A 182 -7.55 7.31 -7.98
N ASP A 183 -6.23 7.21 -7.81
CA ASP A 183 -5.61 7.08 -6.49
C ASP A 183 -5.84 8.32 -5.62
N PHE A 184 -5.72 9.53 -6.18
CA PHE A 184 -6.02 10.76 -5.45
C PHE A 184 -7.51 10.94 -5.19
N THR A 185 -8.39 10.35 -6.00
CA THR A 185 -9.83 10.24 -5.69
C THR A 185 -10.02 9.37 -4.44
N ILE A 186 -9.36 8.22 -4.36
CA ILE A 186 -9.34 7.40 -3.14
C ILE A 186 -8.86 8.24 -1.95
N VAL A 187 -7.71 8.91 -2.08
CA VAL A 187 -7.13 9.73 -0.98
C VAL A 187 -8.06 10.83 -0.53
N GLY A 188 -8.72 11.52 -1.47
CA GLY A 188 -9.58 12.68 -1.21
C GLY A 188 -10.99 12.33 -0.75
N THR A 189 -11.46 11.11 -1.03
CA THR A 189 -12.80 10.64 -0.63
C THR A 189 -12.76 9.72 0.60
N TYR A 190 -11.61 9.13 0.92
CA TYR A 190 -11.42 8.32 2.10
C TYR A 190 -11.21 9.22 3.33
N GLY A 191 -12.33 9.72 3.85
CA GLY A 191 -12.38 10.67 4.97
C GLY A 191 -12.27 10.03 6.34
N PRO A 192 -12.29 10.85 7.40
CA PRO A 192 -12.19 10.38 8.79
C PRO A 192 -13.35 9.47 9.14
N ARG A 193 -13.04 8.45 9.91
CA ARG A 193 -13.99 7.42 10.38
C ARG A 193 -13.60 6.94 11.77
N ARG A 194 -14.52 6.25 12.43
CA ARG A 194 -14.24 5.69 13.75
C ARG A 194 -12.96 4.85 13.73
N ALA A 195 -12.13 5.01 14.75
CA ALA A 195 -10.97 4.16 14.96
C ALA A 195 -11.41 2.69 15.08
N ALA A 196 -11.05 1.87 14.09
CA ALA A 196 -11.30 0.44 14.10
C ALA A 196 -9.98 -0.27 14.43
N PRO A 197 -9.86 -0.90 15.61
CA PRO A 197 -8.60 -1.49 16.04
C PRO A 197 -8.28 -2.75 15.25
N VAL A 198 -6.98 -3.03 15.07
CA VAL A 198 -6.43 -4.29 14.55
C VAL A 198 -5.89 -5.14 15.68
N ASP A 199 -5.96 -6.46 15.51
CA ASP A 199 -5.57 -7.45 16.54
C ASP A 199 -4.12 -7.96 16.33
N CYS A 200 -3.24 -7.10 15.82
CA CYS A 200 -1.83 -7.39 15.59
C CYS A 200 -0.97 -6.20 16.05
N PRO A 201 0.36 -6.37 16.21
CA PRO A 201 1.28 -5.27 16.40
C PRO A 201 1.16 -4.22 15.29
N VAL A 202 1.30 -2.93 15.66
CA VAL A 202 1.30 -1.81 14.71
C VAL A 202 2.64 -1.08 14.81
N TYR A 203 3.31 -0.97 13.69
CA TYR A 203 4.59 -0.28 13.53
C TYR A 203 4.40 0.92 12.60
N ALA A 204 4.57 2.12 13.15
CA ALA A 204 4.41 3.37 12.42
C ALA A 204 5.78 3.96 12.06
N TYR A 205 5.87 4.58 10.88
CA TYR A 205 7.08 5.20 10.35
C TYR A 205 6.75 6.54 9.73
N VAL A 206 7.61 7.54 9.94
CA VAL A 206 7.42 8.87 9.34
C VAL A 206 8.76 9.59 9.17
N GLY A 207 8.85 10.43 8.15
CA GLY A 207 9.93 11.39 8.01
C GLY A 207 9.76 12.56 8.99
N ASP A 208 10.84 13.04 9.60
CA ASP A 208 10.82 14.18 10.53
C ASP A 208 10.44 15.51 9.85
N GLN A 209 10.52 15.55 8.51
CA GLN A 209 10.20 16.70 7.67
C GLN A 209 9.02 16.40 6.71
N ASP A 210 8.18 15.40 7.02
CA ASP A 210 7.00 15.09 6.21
C ASP A 210 6.03 16.29 6.20
N PRO A 211 5.75 16.93 5.03
CA PRO A 211 4.94 18.14 4.97
C PRO A 211 3.45 17.90 5.25
N ASP A 212 3.00 16.64 5.17
CA ASP A 212 1.57 16.30 5.33
C ASP A 212 1.27 15.55 6.62
N VAL A 213 2.24 14.83 7.18
CA VAL A 213 2.02 13.94 8.32
C VAL A 213 2.99 14.26 9.45
N PRO A 214 2.64 15.18 10.35
CA PRO A 214 3.44 15.45 11.54
C PRO A 214 3.66 14.20 12.39
N VAL A 215 4.84 14.09 13.03
CA VAL A 215 5.19 12.97 13.92
C VAL A 215 4.11 12.71 14.98
N ALA A 216 3.56 13.78 15.58
CA ALA A 216 2.50 13.68 16.57
C ALA A 216 1.22 13.00 16.05
N GLU A 217 0.90 13.19 14.77
CA GLU A 217 -0.26 12.54 14.13
C GLU A 217 -0.02 11.04 13.88
N MET A 218 1.23 10.63 13.65
CA MET A 218 1.59 9.21 13.53
C MET A 218 1.49 8.47 14.87
N SER A 219 1.72 9.14 16.00
CA SER A 219 1.56 8.54 17.32
C SER A 219 0.14 8.05 17.58
N ALA A 220 -0.87 8.68 16.97
CA ALA A 220 -2.27 8.30 17.11
C ALA A 220 -2.63 6.94 16.48
N TRP A 221 -1.71 6.28 15.77
CA TRP A 221 -1.89 4.87 15.39
C TRP A 221 -1.94 3.94 16.59
N SER A 222 -1.44 4.36 17.76
CA SER A 222 -1.63 3.64 19.02
C SER A 222 -3.11 3.42 19.36
N ASP A 223 -4.01 4.33 18.96
CA ASP A 223 -5.45 4.25 19.24
C ASP A 223 -6.14 3.09 18.51
N VAL A 224 -5.50 2.56 17.45
CA VAL A 224 -6.02 1.42 16.66
C VAL A 224 -5.19 0.15 16.85
N ALA A 225 -4.15 0.15 17.67
CA ALA A 225 -3.35 -1.02 17.99
C ALA A 225 -3.88 -1.71 19.26
N ARG A 226 -4.36 -2.95 19.14
CA ARG A 226 -4.65 -3.80 20.33
C ARG A 226 -3.42 -4.55 20.84
N GLY A 227 -2.41 -4.69 20.00
CA GLY A 227 -1.11 -5.27 20.33
C GLY A 227 -0.06 -4.19 20.64
N ALA A 228 1.20 -4.56 20.48
CA ALA A 228 2.31 -3.63 20.59
C ALA A 228 2.18 -2.46 19.58
N PHE A 229 2.60 -1.27 19.99
CA PHE A 229 2.75 -0.11 19.12
C PHE A 229 4.17 0.44 19.21
N ARG A 230 4.76 0.77 18.07
CA ARG A 230 6.05 1.48 18.01
C ARG A 230 6.00 2.52 16.89
N LEU A 231 6.64 3.66 17.12
CA LEU A 231 6.82 4.72 16.13
C LEU A 231 8.32 4.96 15.93
N ASP A 232 8.75 4.89 14.69
CA ASP A 232 10.09 5.27 14.25
C ASP A 232 10.03 6.54 13.41
N VAL A 233 10.86 7.49 13.76
CA VAL A 233 11.02 8.75 13.05
C VAL A 233 12.36 8.73 12.34
N LEU A 234 12.34 8.89 11.02
CA LEU A 234 13.53 8.87 10.18
C LEU A 234 13.77 10.25 9.57
N PRO A 235 15.03 10.64 9.33
CA PRO A 235 15.31 11.90 8.65
C PRO A 235 14.76 11.91 7.22
N GLY A 236 14.01 12.96 6.85
CA GLY A 236 13.50 13.17 5.50
C GLY A 236 12.03 13.59 5.43
N GLY A 237 11.55 13.81 4.20
CA GLY A 237 10.17 14.21 3.89
C GLY A 237 9.20 13.02 3.76
N HIS A 238 8.15 13.21 2.96
CA HIS A 238 7.13 12.18 2.74
C HIS A 238 7.70 10.88 2.18
N PHE A 239 8.67 10.99 1.27
CA PHE A 239 9.34 9.83 0.65
C PHE A 239 10.71 9.51 1.28
N TYR A 240 10.87 9.74 2.59
CA TYR A 240 12.08 9.36 3.34
C TYR A 240 12.53 7.90 3.08
N LEU A 241 11.59 7.03 2.75
CA LEU A 241 11.86 5.60 2.49
C LEU A 241 12.77 5.36 1.26
N VAL A 242 12.98 6.36 0.41
CA VAL A 242 13.94 6.29 -0.71
C VAL A 242 15.35 6.49 -0.18
N ASP A 243 15.59 7.59 0.53
CA ASP A 243 16.91 7.94 1.04
C ASP A 243 17.33 7.10 2.26
N ARG A 244 16.37 6.56 2.99
CA ARG A 244 16.56 5.74 4.19
C ARG A 244 16.16 4.28 3.97
N HIS A 245 16.22 3.82 2.73
CA HIS A 245 15.83 2.47 2.31
C HIS A 245 16.43 1.40 3.22
N ASP A 246 17.74 1.36 3.38
CA ASP A 246 18.43 0.30 4.12
C ASP A 246 18.05 0.29 5.60
N VAL A 247 17.90 1.47 6.22
CA VAL A 247 17.51 1.60 7.62
C VAL A 247 16.06 1.11 7.82
N LEU A 248 15.16 1.53 6.93
CA LEU A 248 13.75 1.13 7.03
C LEU A 248 13.59 -0.37 6.78
N VAL A 249 14.20 -0.90 5.72
CA VAL A 249 14.15 -2.32 5.39
C VAL A 249 14.75 -3.17 6.50
N GLY A 250 15.90 -2.79 7.06
CA GLY A 250 16.49 -3.46 8.22
C GLY A 250 15.54 -3.49 9.42
N THR A 251 14.92 -2.35 9.74
CA THR A 251 13.95 -2.27 10.84
C THR A 251 12.70 -3.14 10.59
N VAL A 252 12.19 -3.16 9.37
CA VAL A 252 11.04 -4.03 8.98
C VAL A 252 11.45 -5.50 9.06
N SER A 253 12.66 -5.85 8.57
CA SER A 253 13.19 -7.22 8.61
C SER A 253 13.31 -7.76 10.04
N ASP A 254 13.88 -6.98 10.96
CA ASP A 254 14.00 -7.36 12.37
C ASP A 254 12.64 -7.66 13.00
N ARG A 255 11.62 -6.87 12.68
CA ARG A 255 10.25 -7.06 13.17
C ARG A 255 9.56 -8.26 12.55
N LEU A 256 9.76 -8.51 11.26
CA LEU A 256 9.29 -9.72 10.60
C LEU A 256 9.81 -10.99 11.26
N LEU A 257 11.06 -10.96 11.73
CA LEU A 257 11.68 -12.10 12.42
C LEU A 257 11.18 -12.25 13.85
N ALA A 258 10.80 -11.16 14.51
CA ALA A 258 10.31 -11.16 15.89
C ALA A 258 8.83 -11.57 16.01
N ASP A 259 8.02 -11.27 15.02
CA ASP A 259 6.55 -11.47 15.03
C ASP A 259 6.11 -12.74 14.26
N GLY A 260 7.05 -13.47 13.63
CA GLY A 260 6.81 -14.63 12.75
C GLY A 260 7.15 -15.99 13.41
#